data_819d727adf1da7e53c0be12ef96a7bd3
#
_entry.id   819d727adf1da7e53c0be12ef96a7bd3
#
_cell.length_a   1.000
_cell.length_b   1.000
_cell.length_c   1.000
_cell.angle_alpha   90.00
_cell.angle_beta   90.00
_cell.angle_gamma   90.00
#
_symmetry.space_group_name_H-M   'P 1'
#
loop_
_entity.id
_entity.type
_entity.pdbx_description
1 polymer ?
#
loop_
_entity_poly.entity_id
_entity_poly.type
_entity_poly.pdbx_seq_one_letter_code
_entity_poly.pdbx_strand_id
1 'polypeptide(L)'
;IQRALTYGALSNMKIDNMRLEHQEKLFKEQEKAEAASKEQAMEHKEVGFISVSVGDGINDIFKDLGVDRIIEGGQTMNPSTDDILKAIDQVNADTVFILPNNKNIIMAANQAQDMVEDKKVIVIPTKNIPQGITAIISYVPEMSAEENAENMKAEIENVRTGQVTYAVRDTEIDGMTIHENDIMGIGDHKM
;
A
#
# COMPACT_ATOMS: atom_id res chain seq x y z
N ILE A 1 22.86 8.97 -35.92
CA ILE A 1 21.70 9.89 -35.98
C ILE A 1 21.66 10.59 -37.32
N GLN A 2 22.72 11.32 -37.74
CA GLN A 2 22.73 12.07 -39.00
C GLN A 2 22.43 11.20 -40.24
N ARG A 3 22.94 9.95 -40.30
CA ARG A 3 22.64 9.02 -41.39
C ARG A 3 21.19 8.51 -41.38
N ALA A 4 20.56 8.45 -40.25
CA ALA A 4 19.17 8.01 -40.13
C ALA A 4 18.18 9.08 -40.61
N LEU A 5 18.52 10.36 -40.46
CA LEU A 5 17.70 11.50 -40.92
C LEU A 5 17.54 11.57 -42.44
N THR A 6 18.41 10.88 -43.20
CA THR A 6 18.27 10.78 -44.66
C THR A 6 17.12 9.86 -45.10
N TYR A 7 16.58 9.04 -44.19
CA TYR A 7 15.51 8.09 -44.48
C TYR A 7 14.14 8.49 -43.89
N GLY A 8 14.10 9.59 -43.12
CA GLY A 8 12.87 10.10 -42.54
C GLY A 8 13.11 10.92 -41.27
N ALA A 9 12.03 11.47 -40.72
CA ALA A 9 12.07 12.18 -39.46
C ALA A 9 12.12 11.19 -38.28
N LEU A 10 12.95 11.49 -37.25
CA LEU A 10 13.03 10.73 -36.03
C LEU A 10 12.14 11.39 -34.97
N SER A 11 11.15 10.65 -34.44
CA SER A 11 10.29 11.10 -33.35
C SER A 11 10.56 10.26 -32.09
N ASN A 12 10.41 10.86 -30.91
CA ASN A 12 10.57 10.20 -29.60
C ASN A 12 11.94 9.53 -29.37
N MET A 13 13.03 10.21 -29.73
CA MET A 13 14.38 9.71 -29.46
C MET A 13 14.69 9.80 -27.96
N LYS A 14 15.00 8.66 -27.35
CA LYS A 14 15.58 8.57 -26.02
C LYS A 14 17.08 8.29 -26.16
N ILE A 15 17.91 9.17 -25.63
CA ILE A 15 19.37 9.03 -25.65
C ILE A 15 19.80 8.95 -24.17
N ASP A 16 20.15 7.77 -23.73
CA ASP A 16 20.63 7.54 -22.36
C ASP A 16 22.16 7.32 -22.39
N ASN A 17 22.84 7.88 -21.41
CA ASN A 17 24.25 7.61 -21.20
C ASN A 17 24.41 6.36 -20.36
N MET A 18 24.74 5.23 -20.99
CA MET A 18 24.86 3.93 -20.31
C MET A 18 25.86 3.92 -19.14
N ARG A 19 26.83 4.83 -19.11
CA ARG A 19 27.75 4.95 -17.96
C ARG A 19 27.08 5.59 -16.76
N LEU A 20 26.24 6.61 -16.97
CA LEU A 20 25.46 7.24 -15.91
C LEU A 20 24.39 6.28 -15.38
N GLU A 21 23.70 5.57 -16.28
CA GLU A 21 22.70 4.58 -15.91
C GLU A 21 23.32 3.42 -15.10
N HIS A 22 24.54 3.00 -15.44
CA HIS A 22 25.24 1.97 -14.67
C HIS A 22 25.69 2.50 -13.30
N GLN A 23 26.16 3.75 -13.22
CA GLN A 23 26.48 4.37 -11.93
C GLN A 23 25.25 4.56 -11.05
N GLU A 24 24.11 5.00 -11.62
CA GLU A 24 22.85 5.12 -10.88
C GLU A 24 22.31 3.77 -10.40
N LYS A 25 22.48 2.69 -11.18
CA LYS A 25 22.15 1.34 -10.73
C LYS A 25 23.04 0.88 -9.58
N LEU A 26 24.35 1.09 -9.67
CA LEU A 26 25.29 0.75 -8.59
C LEU A 26 25.00 1.56 -7.31
N PHE A 27 24.68 2.85 -7.43
CA PHE A 27 24.27 3.67 -6.28
C PHE A 27 22.96 3.17 -5.67
N LYS A 28 21.94 2.87 -6.48
CA LYS A 28 20.67 2.29 -5.99
C LYS A 28 20.84 0.89 -5.39
N GLU A 29 21.77 0.07 -5.91
CA GLU A 29 22.10 -1.23 -5.34
C GLU A 29 22.87 -1.09 -4.03
N GLN A 30 23.77 -0.08 -3.90
CA GLN A 30 24.44 0.22 -2.65
C GLN A 30 23.49 0.80 -1.60
N GLU A 31 22.62 1.74 -1.98
CA GLU A 31 21.58 2.26 -1.08
C GLU A 31 20.60 1.15 -0.63
N LYS A 32 20.23 0.24 -1.53
CA LYS A 32 19.41 -0.94 -1.17
C LYS A 32 20.17 -1.91 -0.25
N ALA A 33 21.46 -2.12 -0.48
CA ALA A 33 22.28 -2.98 0.37
C ALA A 33 22.53 -2.35 1.77
N GLU A 34 22.69 -1.02 1.83
CA GLU A 34 22.80 -0.29 3.09
C GLU A 34 21.45 -0.21 3.84
N ALA A 35 20.34 -0.06 3.11
CA ALA A 35 19.00 -0.15 3.68
C ALA A 35 18.71 -1.56 4.21
N ALA A 36 19.04 -2.60 3.44
CA ALA A 36 18.90 -4.00 3.87
C ALA A 36 19.79 -4.34 5.08
N SER A 37 21.01 -3.77 5.18
CA SER A 37 21.87 -3.97 6.34
C SER A 37 21.39 -3.19 7.59
N LYS A 38 20.69 -2.08 7.42
CA LYS A 38 19.99 -1.37 8.51
C LYS A 38 18.69 -2.07 8.91
N GLU A 39 18.00 -2.73 7.98
CA GLU A 39 16.81 -3.56 8.26
C GLU A 39 17.15 -4.83 9.08
N GLN A 40 18.36 -5.38 8.94
CA GLN A 40 18.82 -6.55 9.73
C GLN A 40 19.08 -6.24 11.22
N ALA A 41 19.03 -4.97 11.62
CA ALA A 41 19.18 -4.55 13.01
C ALA A 41 17.87 -4.04 13.62
N MET A 42 16.70 -4.39 13.05
CA MET A 42 15.42 -4.06 13.68
C MET A 42 15.28 -4.82 14.99
N GLU A 43 15.17 -4.06 16.07
CA GLU A 43 14.86 -4.56 17.40
C GLU A 43 13.60 -5.43 17.33
N HIS A 44 13.68 -6.63 17.94
CA HIS A 44 12.53 -7.54 17.95
C HIS A 44 11.36 -6.90 18.71
N LYS A 45 10.18 -6.93 18.14
CA LYS A 45 8.96 -6.35 18.71
C LYS A 45 7.92 -7.45 18.98
N GLU A 46 7.07 -7.25 19.97
CA GLU A 46 5.92 -8.13 20.16
C GLU A 46 4.91 -7.98 19.01
N VAL A 47 4.72 -6.74 18.55
CA VAL A 47 3.74 -6.41 17.50
C VAL A 47 4.35 -5.50 16.45
N GLY A 48 4.12 -5.82 15.18
CA GLY A 48 4.47 -5.00 14.04
C GLY A 48 3.26 -4.70 13.15
N PHE A 49 3.36 -3.63 12.37
CA PHE A 49 2.32 -3.16 11.48
C PHE A 49 2.79 -3.06 10.04
N ILE A 50 1.98 -3.58 9.12
CA ILE A 50 2.16 -3.40 7.68
C ILE A 50 0.95 -2.65 7.14
N SER A 51 1.18 -1.60 6.36
CA SER A 51 0.11 -0.84 5.72
C SER A 51 0.34 -0.77 4.21
N VAL A 52 -0.75 -0.88 3.44
CA VAL A 52 -0.71 -0.59 2.01
C VAL A 52 -1.14 0.85 1.80
N SER A 53 -0.32 1.64 1.13
CA SER A 53 -0.62 3.03 0.84
C SER A 53 0.16 3.54 -0.38
N VAL A 54 -0.21 4.71 -0.88
CA VAL A 54 0.47 5.37 -2.00
C VAL A 54 0.59 6.87 -1.75
N GLY A 55 1.75 7.41 -2.10
CA GLY A 55 2.09 8.82 -1.96
C GLY A 55 2.80 9.15 -0.64
N ASP A 56 3.85 9.99 -0.76
CA ASP A 56 4.79 10.25 0.33
C ASP A 56 4.11 10.79 1.60
N GLY A 57 3.14 11.71 1.47
CA GLY A 57 2.47 12.29 2.63
C GLY A 57 1.63 11.27 3.42
N ILE A 58 0.97 10.31 2.74
CA ILE A 58 0.23 9.25 3.41
C ILE A 58 1.20 8.23 4.03
N ASN A 59 2.28 7.90 3.32
CA ASN A 59 3.32 7.02 3.82
C ASN A 59 3.98 7.58 5.08
N ASP A 60 4.22 8.88 5.13
CA ASP A 60 4.79 9.54 6.31
C ASP A 60 3.82 9.51 7.50
N ILE A 61 2.53 9.73 7.28
CA ILE A 61 1.51 9.59 8.33
C ILE A 61 1.53 8.17 8.93
N PHE A 62 1.58 7.12 8.10
CA PHE A 62 1.64 5.75 8.59
C PHE A 62 2.93 5.43 9.35
N LYS A 63 4.07 5.97 8.91
CA LYS A 63 5.35 5.84 9.64
C LYS A 63 5.29 6.53 11.00
N ASP A 64 4.74 7.74 11.05
CA ASP A 64 4.58 8.50 12.30
C ASP A 64 3.64 7.80 13.29
N LEU A 65 2.67 7.05 12.79
CA LEU A 65 1.78 6.19 13.58
C LEU A 65 2.42 4.87 14.01
N GLY A 66 3.67 4.59 13.61
CA GLY A 66 4.41 3.40 14.03
C GLY A 66 4.28 2.19 13.10
N VAL A 67 3.88 2.38 11.84
CA VAL A 67 3.90 1.31 10.84
C VAL A 67 5.35 0.96 10.49
N ASP A 68 5.70 -0.32 10.64
CA ASP A 68 7.04 -0.84 10.40
C ASP A 68 7.35 -0.99 8.91
N ARG A 69 6.35 -1.37 8.12
CA ARG A 69 6.52 -1.55 6.68
C ARG A 69 5.34 -1.01 5.89
N ILE A 70 5.65 -0.29 4.81
CA ILE A 70 4.67 0.20 3.85
C ILE A 70 4.85 -0.56 2.54
N ILE A 71 3.75 -1.06 2.00
CA ILE A 71 3.68 -1.63 0.65
C ILE A 71 3.05 -0.58 -0.25
N GLU A 72 3.79 -0.12 -1.24
CA GLU A 72 3.24 0.83 -2.20
C GLU A 72 2.21 0.17 -3.11
N GLY A 73 1.01 0.74 -3.14
CA GLY A 73 -0.06 0.26 -3.99
C GLY A 73 -1.45 0.70 -3.53
N GLY A 74 -2.46 0.28 -4.26
CA GLY A 74 -3.84 0.42 -3.83
C GLY A 74 -4.83 1.10 -4.78
N GLN A 75 -4.41 1.93 -5.73
CA GLN A 75 -5.34 2.54 -6.69
C GLN A 75 -5.24 1.90 -8.09
N THR A 76 -4.05 1.84 -8.64
CA THR A 76 -3.80 1.33 -10.00
C THR A 76 -2.96 0.06 -10.01
N MET A 77 -2.17 -0.17 -8.95
CA MET A 77 -1.34 -1.36 -8.78
C MET A 77 -1.66 -2.00 -7.43
N ASN A 78 -2.36 -3.13 -7.44
CA ASN A 78 -2.59 -3.91 -6.23
C ASN A 78 -1.35 -4.79 -5.99
N PRO A 79 -0.78 -4.77 -4.77
CA PRO A 79 0.29 -5.68 -4.41
C PRO A 79 -0.20 -7.13 -4.52
N SER A 80 0.69 -8.00 -4.96
CA SER A 80 0.44 -9.44 -5.00
C SER A 80 0.57 -10.06 -3.60
N THR A 81 0.08 -11.30 -3.44
CA THR A 81 0.30 -12.09 -2.22
C THR A 81 1.80 -12.22 -1.91
N ASP A 82 2.64 -12.38 -2.93
CA ASP A 82 4.11 -12.48 -2.79
C ASP A 82 4.75 -11.17 -2.27
N ASP A 83 4.24 -10.01 -2.69
CA ASP A 83 4.71 -8.71 -2.18
C ASP A 83 4.36 -8.54 -0.69
N ILE A 84 3.19 -9.03 -0.30
CA ILE A 84 2.75 -9.01 1.10
C ILE A 84 3.59 -9.97 1.95
N LEU A 85 3.87 -11.18 1.47
CA LEU A 85 4.74 -12.15 2.14
C LEU A 85 6.14 -11.57 2.36
N LYS A 86 6.73 -10.95 1.34
CA LYS A 86 8.03 -10.28 1.48
C LYS A 86 8.01 -9.15 2.51
N ALA A 87 6.91 -8.42 2.62
CA ALA A 87 6.77 -7.38 3.64
C ALA A 87 6.66 -7.99 5.04
N ILE A 88 5.93 -9.11 5.21
CA ILE A 88 5.83 -9.83 6.47
C ILE A 88 7.20 -10.33 6.93
N ASP A 89 7.99 -10.90 6.02
CA ASP A 89 9.35 -11.39 6.31
C ASP A 89 10.28 -10.28 6.81
N GLN A 90 10.07 -9.05 6.34
CA GLN A 90 10.88 -7.89 6.72
C GLN A 90 10.51 -7.29 8.09
N VAL A 91 9.39 -7.68 8.67
CA VAL A 91 8.96 -7.20 9.99
C VAL A 91 9.41 -8.20 11.06
N ASN A 92 10.32 -7.77 11.93
CA ASN A 92 10.83 -8.59 13.04
C ASN A 92 9.89 -8.49 14.26
N ALA A 93 8.75 -9.18 14.19
CA ALA A 93 7.75 -9.19 15.25
C ALA A 93 7.09 -10.57 15.38
N ASP A 94 6.61 -10.89 16.61
CA ASP A 94 5.87 -12.13 16.86
C ASP A 94 4.47 -12.10 16.24
N THR A 95 3.82 -10.93 16.30
CA THR A 95 2.52 -10.69 15.68
C THR A 95 2.61 -9.55 14.67
N VAL A 96 2.04 -9.72 13.49
CA VAL A 96 2.02 -8.70 12.44
C VAL A 96 0.58 -8.40 12.05
N PHE A 97 0.16 -7.14 12.24
CA PHE A 97 -1.10 -6.64 11.73
C PHE A 97 -0.95 -6.10 10.32
N ILE A 98 -1.85 -6.48 9.41
CA ILE A 98 -1.86 -6.00 8.03
C ILE A 98 -3.09 -5.13 7.79
N LEU A 99 -2.85 -3.93 7.25
CA LEU A 99 -3.86 -2.93 6.90
C LEU A 99 -3.89 -2.76 5.38
N PRO A 100 -4.77 -3.48 4.65
CA PRO A 100 -4.81 -3.45 3.19
C PRO A 100 -5.25 -2.10 2.61
N ASN A 101 -6.08 -1.33 3.32
CA ASN A 101 -6.62 -0.02 2.95
C ASN A 101 -7.30 0.04 1.57
N ASN A 102 -7.61 -1.12 1.03
CA ASN A 102 -8.31 -1.29 -0.24
C ASN A 102 -9.01 -2.64 -0.26
N LYS A 103 -10.31 -2.64 -0.60
CA LYS A 103 -11.13 -3.86 -0.66
C LYS A 103 -10.56 -4.94 -1.60
N ASN A 104 -9.86 -4.54 -2.66
CA ASN A 104 -9.30 -5.46 -3.65
C ASN A 104 -8.05 -6.18 -3.14
N ILE A 105 -7.39 -5.64 -2.10
CA ILE A 105 -6.15 -6.19 -1.53
C ILE A 105 -6.44 -7.13 -0.36
N ILE A 106 -7.62 -7.02 0.27
CA ILE A 106 -7.98 -7.84 1.45
C ILE A 106 -7.84 -9.34 1.16
N MET A 107 -8.24 -9.79 -0.04
CA MET A 107 -8.13 -11.19 -0.42
C MET A 107 -6.66 -11.66 -0.49
N ALA A 108 -5.78 -10.88 -1.12
CA ALA A 108 -4.36 -11.20 -1.19
C ALA A 108 -3.69 -11.17 0.19
N ALA A 109 -4.13 -10.25 1.07
CA ALA A 109 -3.64 -10.20 2.45
C ALA A 109 -4.08 -11.43 3.26
N ASN A 110 -5.32 -11.88 3.13
CA ASN A 110 -5.80 -13.10 3.78
C ASN A 110 -5.04 -14.33 3.26
N GLN A 111 -4.80 -14.43 1.96
CA GLN A 111 -3.99 -15.52 1.40
C GLN A 111 -2.56 -15.51 1.94
N ALA A 112 -1.94 -14.34 2.07
CA ALA A 112 -0.62 -14.24 2.68
C ALA A 112 -0.64 -14.66 4.15
N GLN A 113 -1.66 -14.26 4.91
CA GLN A 113 -1.86 -14.70 6.30
C GLN A 113 -1.90 -16.23 6.42
N ASP A 114 -2.65 -16.91 5.54
CA ASP A 114 -2.81 -18.37 5.56
C ASP A 114 -1.53 -19.13 5.18
N MET A 115 -0.56 -18.47 4.54
CA MET A 115 0.70 -19.07 4.10
C MET A 115 1.84 -18.91 5.10
N VAL A 116 1.70 -18.06 6.11
CA VAL A 116 2.73 -17.80 7.12
C VAL A 116 2.52 -18.69 8.33
N GLU A 117 3.54 -19.47 8.71
CA GLU A 117 3.50 -20.42 9.82
C GLU A 117 4.41 -20.03 11.00
N ASP A 118 5.42 -19.19 10.75
CA ASP A 118 6.48 -18.85 11.72
C ASP A 118 6.14 -17.69 12.65
N LYS A 119 5.16 -16.87 12.30
CA LYS A 119 4.67 -15.74 13.10
C LYS A 119 3.17 -15.57 12.96
N LYS A 120 2.57 -14.88 13.91
CA LYS A 120 1.13 -14.62 13.89
C LYS A 120 0.82 -13.45 12.97
N VAL A 121 0.04 -13.67 11.92
CA VAL A 121 -0.39 -12.62 11.01
C VAL A 121 -1.90 -12.41 11.17
N ILE A 122 -2.32 -11.15 11.31
CA ILE A 122 -3.74 -10.78 11.47
C ILE A 122 -4.07 -9.67 10.47
N VAL A 123 -5.02 -9.94 9.58
CA VAL A 123 -5.52 -8.95 8.63
C VAL A 123 -6.69 -8.18 9.24
N ILE A 124 -6.56 -6.87 9.30
CA ILE A 124 -7.65 -5.96 9.64
C ILE A 124 -8.26 -5.47 8.32
N PRO A 125 -9.53 -5.76 8.01
CA PRO A 125 -10.09 -5.60 6.67
C PRO A 125 -10.42 -4.14 6.32
N THR A 126 -9.41 -3.27 6.42
CA THR A 126 -9.52 -1.84 6.09
C THR A 126 -9.71 -1.65 4.58
N LYS A 127 -10.69 -0.84 4.19
CA LYS A 127 -11.09 -0.62 2.79
C LYS A 127 -10.60 0.70 2.21
N ASN A 128 -10.09 1.58 3.06
CA ASN A 128 -9.60 2.91 2.71
C ASN A 128 -8.59 3.40 3.76
N ILE A 129 -7.87 4.47 3.44
CA ILE A 129 -6.83 5.06 4.30
C ILE A 129 -7.38 5.52 5.66
N PRO A 130 -8.52 6.23 5.76
CA PRO A 130 -9.08 6.62 7.06
C PRO A 130 -9.34 5.42 7.99
N GLN A 131 -9.84 4.29 7.47
CA GLN A 131 -10.00 3.08 8.25
C GLN A 131 -8.66 2.52 8.74
N GLY A 132 -7.62 2.54 7.90
CA GLY A 132 -6.28 2.13 8.31
C GLY A 132 -5.71 2.98 9.44
N ILE A 133 -5.85 4.29 9.35
CA ILE A 133 -5.43 5.22 10.40
C ILE A 133 -6.21 4.96 11.69
N THR A 134 -7.54 4.82 11.61
CA THR A 134 -8.38 4.51 12.77
C THR A 134 -7.96 3.20 13.42
N ALA A 135 -7.72 2.15 12.64
CA ALA A 135 -7.28 0.86 13.16
C ALA A 135 -5.99 0.98 14.00
N ILE A 136 -4.97 1.69 13.48
CA ILE A 136 -3.72 1.86 14.21
C ILE A 136 -3.91 2.67 15.51
N ILE A 137 -4.67 3.76 15.45
CA ILE A 137 -4.93 4.61 16.63
C ILE A 137 -5.71 3.84 17.70
N SER A 138 -6.52 2.87 17.30
CA SER A 138 -7.32 2.03 18.21
C SER A 138 -6.54 0.87 18.82
N TYR A 139 -5.27 0.69 18.46
CA TYR A 139 -4.41 -0.33 19.06
C TYR A 139 -4.09 0.02 20.52
N VAL A 140 -4.24 -0.96 21.40
CA VAL A 140 -3.96 -0.83 22.84
C VAL A 140 -2.88 -1.86 23.22
N PRO A 141 -1.67 -1.41 23.61
CA PRO A 141 -0.54 -2.31 23.89
C PRO A 141 -0.81 -3.36 24.98
N GLU A 142 -1.70 -3.06 25.93
CA GLU A 142 -2.02 -3.92 27.07
C GLU A 142 -3.02 -5.04 26.73
N MET A 143 -3.64 -4.99 25.55
CA MET A 143 -4.56 -6.01 25.06
C MET A 143 -3.82 -7.10 24.28
N SER A 144 -4.36 -8.33 24.31
CA SER A 144 -3.89 -9.39 23.44
C SER A 144 -4.06 -9.04 21.93
N ALA A 145 -3.37 -9.77 21.08
CA ALA A 145 -3.47 -9.56 19.64
C ALA A 145 -4.90 -9.79 19.11
N GLU A 146 -5.61 -10.76 19.66
CA GLU A 146 -7.00 -11.06 19.33
C GLU A 146 -7.95 -9.96 19.76
N GLU A 147 -7.83 -9.49 21.00
CA GLU A 147 -8.65 -8.39 21.52
C GLU A 147 -8.41 -7.10 20.72
N ASN A 148 -7.14 -6.80 20.37
CA ASN A 148 -6.81 -5.69 19.49
C ASN A 148 -7.43 -5.85 18.11
N ALA A 149 -7.39 -7.05 17.51
CA ALA A 149 -8.00 -7.32 16.22
C ALA A 149 -9.51 -7.05 16.23
N GLU A 150 -10.21 -7.48 17.28
CA GLU A 150 -11.65 -7.24 17.42
C GLU A 150 -11.96 -5.75 17.67
N ASN A 151 -11.18 -5.08 18.52
CA ASN A 151 -11.29 -3.64 18.77
C ASN A 151 -11.08 -2.84 17.48
N MET A 152 -10.00 -3.09 16.75
CA MET A 152 -9.72 -2.42 15.47
C MET A 152 -10.84 -2.65 14.45
N LYS A 153 -11.35 -3.89 14.34
CA LYS A 153 -12.47 -4.20 13.43
C LYS A 153 -13.74 -3.46 13.82
N ALA A 154 -14.05 -3.35 15.10
CA ALA A 154 -15.21 -2.61 15.57
C ALA A 154 -15.08 -1.11 15.28
N GLU A 155 -13.90 -0.53 15.50
CA GLU A 155 -13.67 0.91 15.30
C GLU A 155 -13.68 1.31 13.83
N ILE A 156 -13.14 0.50 12.92
CA ILE A 156 -13.20 0.80 11.48
C ILE A 156 -14.62 0.80 10.91
N GLU A 157 -15.57 0.11 11.56
CA GLU A 157 -16.98 0.15 11.13
C GLU A 157 -17.64 1.51 11.42
N ASN A 158 -17.12 2.27 12.38
CA ASN A 158 -17.61 3.60 12.72
C ASN A 158 -17.11 4.69 11.75
N VAL A 159 -16.09 4.40 10.94
CA VAL A 159 -15.51 5.35 9.99
C VAL A 159 -16.46 5.58 8.83
N ARG A 160 -16.81 6.83 8.59
CA ARG A 160 -17.56 7.28 7.41
C ARG A 160 -16.62 7.95 6.45
N THR A 161 -16.64 7.53 5.17
CA THR A 161 -15.79 8.09 4.14
C THR A 161 -16.58 8.60 2.95
N GLY A 162 -16.06 9.66 2.33
CA GLY A 162 -16.51 10.18 1.06
C GLY A 162 -15.32 10.35 0.12
N GLN A 163 -15.52 10.03 -1.13
CA GLN A 163 -14.52 10.20 -2.20
C GLN A 163 -15.09 11.11 -3.28
N VAL A 164 -14.25 11.99 -3.78
CA VAL A 164 -14.58 12.78 -4.97
C VAL A 164 -13.70 12.27 -6.10
N THR A 165 -14.31 11.92 -7.20
CA THR A 165 -13.63 11.41 -8.40
C THR A 165 -14.31 11.96 -9.66
N TYR A 166 -13.81 11.59 -10.82
CA TYR A 166 -14.43 11.92 -12.11
C TYR A 166 -14.71 10.64 -12.91
N ALA A 167 -15.73 10.70 -13.74
CA ALA A 167 -16.10 9.60 -14.62
C ALA A 167 -15.06 9.47 -15.74
N VAL A 168 -14.55 8.25 -15.94
CA VAL A 168 -13.59 7.94 -17.02
C VAL A 168 -14.25 7.53 -18.32
N ARG A 169 -15.59 7.43 -18.34
CA ARG A 169 -16.42 7.10 -19.50
C ARG A 169 -17.88 7.40 -19.21
N ASP A 170 -18.68 7.52 -20.26
CA ASP A 170 -20.13 7.61 -20.13
C ASP A 170 -20.70 6.32 -19.51
N THR A 171 -21.57 6.48 -18.54
CA THR A 171 -22.22 5.37 -17.83
C THR A 171 -23.57 5.80 -17.28
N GLU A 172 -24.38 4.84 -16.86
CA GLU A 172 -25.62 5.08 -16.14
C GLU A 172 -25.58 4.30 -14.81
N ILE A 173 -25.83 4.98 -13.69
CA ILE A 173 -25.87 4.40 -12.35
C ILE A 173 -27.13 4.90 -11.66
N ASP A 174 -27.95 3.98 -11.17
CA ASP A 174 -29.21 4.27 -10.44
C ASP A 174 -30.15 5.24 -11.17
N GLY A 175 -30.21 5.14 -12.52
CA GLY A 175 -31.06 6.01 -13.36
C GLY A 175 -30.48 7.41 -13.61
N MET A 176 -29.27 7.69 -13.17
CA MET A 176 -28.53 8.92 -13.47
C MET A 176 -27.56 8.68 -14.62
N THR A 177 -27.69 9.48 -15.68
CA THR A 177 -26.71 9.51 -16.77
C THR A 177 -25.51 10.29 -16.31
N ILE A 178 -24.32 9.69 -16.43
CA ILE A 178 -23.03 10.26 -16.04
C ILE A 178 -22.19 10.31 -17.32
N HIS A 179 -21.69 11.50 -17.65
CA HIS A 179 -20.81 11.68 -18.80
C HIS A 179 -19.33 11.61 -18.40
N GLU A 180 -18.49 11.28 -19.36
CA GLU A 180 -17.04 11.32 -19.19
C GLU A 180 -16.58 12.69 -18.66
N ASN A 181 -15.72 12.69 -17.64
CA ASN A 181 -15.23 13.84 -16.87
C ASN A 181 -16.25 14.50 -15.89
N ASP A 182 -17.47 13.96 -15.75
CA ASP A 182 -18.35 14.42 -14.67
C ASP A 182 -17.73 14.16 -13.30
N ILE A 183 -17.84 15.13 -12.40
CA ILE A 183 -17.37 15.00 -11.01
C ILE A 183 -18.41 14.24 -10.21
N MET A 184 -17.95 13.16 -9.56
CA MET A 184 -18.80 12.28 -8.76
C MET A 184 -18.37 12.29 -7.30
N GLY A 185 -19.33 12.39 -6.39
CA GLY A 185 -19.18 12.09 -4.97
C GLY A 185 -19.60 10.65 -4.69
N ILE A 186 -18.72 9.84 -4.11
CA ILE A 186 -19.01 8.48 -3.69
C ILE A 186 -18.92 8.44 -2.17
N GLY A 187 -20.00 8.08 -1.49
CA GLY A 187 -20.05 7.94 -0.05
C GLY A 187 -20.31 6.50 0.38
N ASP A 188 -19.97 6.18 1.61
CA ASP A 188 -20.36 4.91 2.22
C ASP A 188 -21.86 4.94 2.50
N HIS A 189 -22.63 4.29 1.64
CA HIS A 189 -24.05 4.09 1.88
C HIS A 189 -24.28 3.02 2.95
N LYS A 190 -24.46 3.47 4.20
CA LYS A 190 -25.45 2.89 5.09
C LYS A 190 -26.41 4.01 5.46
N MET A 191 -27.52 4.08 4.76
CA MET A 191 -28.71 4.72 5.33
C MET A 191 -29.25 3.87 6.46
#